data_f55ccc29917862ac7b1d831f73c4ff6e
#
_entry.id   f55ccc29917862ac7b1d831f73c4ff6e
#
_cell.length_a   1.000
_cell.length_b   1.000
_cell.length_c   1.000
_cell.angle_alpha   90.00
_cell.angle_beta   90.00
_cell.angle_gamma   90.00
#
_symmetry.space_group_name_H-M   'P 1'
#
loop_
_entity.id
_entity.type
_entity.pdbx_description
1 polymer ?
#
loop_
_entity_poly.entity_id
_entity_poly.type
_entity_poly.pdbx_seq_one_letter_code
_entity_poly.pdbx_strand_id
1 'polypeptide(L)'
;GNRNFWRFYTDWFGSTIGGGFLLKSASSGTYLIVDNNKYLVTDPDLLAAIAPLGPVGTISQEYLNSFVDSGELTRVVKSVTGQYYFVEGGKKFTFSSCDLVAQFALDCAKAVQLTASQLAAFANGGSMTTYVPGDGSSTYLIKDGIKREVLDQASVQAAGLALPALSNVPVKAFKSLPWGEPIAKNNSLITNRTTGAKALIVSGKYYELNARTATDIDFSQWFGVSTGTLSSEGVSTINSLTPVRTISANSGGQAFLLGQTGKRKVANPEAISLVTPQIADSIFDVIPNTNQEPLTAPLLAKS
;
A
#
# COMPACT_ATOMS: atom_id res chain seq x y z
N GLY A 1 -15.79 -35.69 28.31
CA GLY A 1 -16.78 -36.50 27.62
C GLY A 1 -17.17 -36.07 26.23
N ASN A 2 -16.62 -34.94 25.63
CA ASN A 2 -17.21 -34.38 24.40
C ASN A 2 -16.47 -34.75 23.09
N ARG A 3 -15.38 -35.50 23.16
CA ARG A 3 -14.68 -35.98 21.95
C ARG A 3 -15.57 -36.90 21.05
N ASN A 4 -16.53 -37.57 21.65
CA ASN A 4 -17.42 -38.52 20.92
C ASN A 4 -18.52 -37.77 20.14
N PHE A 5 -18.93 -36.56 20.53
CA PHE A 5 -19.95 -35.79 19.81
C PHE A 5 -19.45 -35.31 18.46
N TRP A 6 -18.22 -34.82 18.39
CA TRP A 6 -17.62 -34.36 17.12
C TRP A 6 -17.44 -35.51 16.13
N ARG A 7 -17.03 -36.69 16.62
CA ARG A 7 -16.91 -37.88 15.81
C ARG A 7 -18.27 -38.32 15.27
N PHE A 8 -19.31 -38.24 16.12
CA PHE A 8 -20.67 -38.54 15.73
C PHE A 8 -21.22 -37.55 14.69
N TYR A 9 -20.94 -36.27 14.83
CA TYR A 9 -21.36 -35.22 13.92
C TYR A 9 -20.64 -35.33 12.56
N THR A 10 -19.36 -35.63 12.57
CA THR A 10 -18.56 -35.83 11.35
C THR A 10 -18.97 -37.15 10.63
N ASP A 11 -19.26 -38.21 11.37
CA ASP A 11 -19.64 -39.50 10.81
C ASP A 11 -21.07 -39.48 10.25
N TRP A 12 -21.97 -38.67 10.82
CA TRP A 12 -23.38 -38.66 10.39
C TRP A 12 -23.64 -37.67 9.23
N PHE A 13 -22.90 -36.56 9.15
CA PHE A 13 -23.07 -35.57 8.09
C PHE A 13 -22.06 -35.72 6.94
N GLY A 14 -21.27 -36.77 6.95
CA GLY A 14 -20.30 -37.12 5.90
C GLY A 14 -19.16 -36.13 5.78
N SER A 15 -18.01 -36.63 5.72
CA SER A 15 -16.63 -36.22 5.34
C SER A 15 -16.32 -34.83 4.80
N THR A 16 -17.20 -33.85 4.84
CA THR A 16 -16.98 -32.48 4.33
C THR A 16 -16.57 -31.48 5.39
N ILE A 17 -16.53 -31.87 6.66
CA ILE A 17 -16.00 -31.02 7.71
C ILE A 17 -14.53 -31.36 7.83
N GLY A 18 -13.69 -30.57 7.13
CA GLY A 18 -12.23 -30.64 7.28
C GLY A 18 -11.84 -30.55 8.76
N GLY A 19 -10.63 -30.94 9.10
CA GLY A 19 -10.14 -31.07 10.47
C GLY A 19 -10.15 -29.81 11.34
N GLY A 20 -10.83 -28.75 10.92
CA GLY A 20 -11.09 -27.53 11.69
C GLY A 20 -12.54 -27.13 11.63
N PHE A 21 -13.02 -26.45 12.65
CA PHE A 21 -14.44 -26.12 12.78
C PHE A 21 -14.62 -24.62 12.94
N LEU A 22 -15.44 -24.06 12.06
CA LEU A 22 -15.98 -22.71 12.23
C LEU A 22 -17.40 -22.85 12.78
N LEU A 23 -17.64 -22.34 13.98
CA LEU A 23 -18.92 -22.47 14.67
C LEU A 23 -19.48 -21.12 15.07
N LYS A 24 -20.81 -21.02 15.07
CA LYS A 24 -21.57 -19.92 15.67
C LYS A 24 -22.83 -20.44 16.36
N SER A 25 -23.41 -19.62 17.24
CA SER A 25 -24.81 -19.79 17.66
C SER A 25 -25.73 -18.83 16.90
N ALA A 26 -27.03 -18.93 17.13
CA ALA A 26 -28.00 -17.99 16.54
C ALA A 26 -27.77 -16.53 16.97
N SER A 27 -27.16 -16.29 18.12
CA SER A 27 -26.94 -14.99 18.74
C SER A 27 -25.47 -14.58 18.89
N SER A 28 -24.52 -15.39 18.38
CA SER A 28 -23.09 -15.12 18.52
C SER A 28 -22.42 -14.82 17.18
N GLY A 29 -21.18 -14.26 17.26
CA GLY A 29 -20.25 -14.24 16.13
C GLY A 29 -19.77 -15.64 15.74
N THR A 30 -18.96 -15.70 14.69
CA THR A 30 -18.29 -16.93 14.25
C THR A 30 -17.00 -17.14 15.02
N TYR A 31 -16.73 -18.36 15.44
CA TYR A 31 -15.53 -18.76 16.15
C TYR A 31 -14.79 -19.86 15.39
N LEU A 32 -13.47 -19.77 15.38
CA LEU A 32 -12.61 -20.90 15.06
C LEU A 32 -12.43 -21.75 16.33
N ILE A 33 -12.67 -23.06 16.21
CA ILE A 33 -12.43 -24.02 17.29
C ILE A 33 -11.13 -24.76 17.03
N VAL A 34 -10.24 -24.71 18.01
CA VAL A 34 -9.00 -25.49 18.03
C VAL A 34 -8.92 -26.22 19.35
N ASP A 35 -8.95 -27.54 19.30
CA ASP A 35 -9.07 -28.41 20.48
C ASP A 35 -10.27 -28.01 21.36
N ASN A 36 -10.04 -27.48 22.56
CA ASN A 36 -11.09 -27.01 23.48
C ASN A 36 -11.21 -25.47 23.54
N ASN A 37 -10.51 -24.76 22.66
CA ASN A 37 -10.48 -23.31 22.62
C ASN A 37 -11.34 -22.77 21.48
N LYS A 38 -11.97 -21.62 21.73
CA LYS A 38 -12.67 -20.85 20.70
C LYS A 38 -12.01 -19.48 20.52
N TYR A 39 -11.83 -19.09 19.28
CA TYR A 39 -11.23 -17.81 18.88
C TYR A 39 -12.23 -17.03 18.02
N LEU A 40 -12.60 -15.83 18.46
CA LEU A 40 -13.59 -15.01 17.77
C LEU A 40 -13.04 -14.52 16.42
N VAL A 41 -13.80 -14.70 15.36
CA VAL A 41 -13.52 -14.13 14.03
C VAL A 41 -14.27 -12.80 13.93
N THR A 42 -13.55 -11.69 14.06
CA THR A 42 -14.15 -10.33 14.12
C THR A 42 -14.35 -9.68 12.77
N ASP A 43 -13.65 -10.17 11.73
CA ASP A 43 -13.57 -9.56 10.40
C ASP A 43 -14.09 -10.53 9.33
N PRO A 44 -15.07 -10.12 8.47
CA PRO A 44 -15.52 -10.93 7.34
C PRO A 44 -14.41 -11.31 6.36
N ASP A 45 -13.42 -10.46 6.15
CA ASP A 45 -12.27 -10.76 5.29
C ASP A 45 -11.37 -11.83 5.92
N LEU A 46 -11.24 -11.84 7.25
CA LEU A 46 -10.54 -12.92 7.96
C LEU A 46 -11.31 -14.24 7.84
N LEU A 47 -12.64 -14.20 7.94
CA LEU A 47 -13.47 -15.40 7.73
C LEU A 47 -13.29 -15.97 6.32
N ALA A 48 -13.24 -15.10 5.30
CA ALA A 48 -12.97 -15.52 3.92
C ALA A 48 -11.55 -16.10 3.77
N ALA A 49 -10.56 -15.53 4.48
CA ALA A 49 -9.17 -16.01 4.44
C ALA A 49 -9.04 -17.45 4.98
N ILE A 50 -9.85 -17.82 5.97
CA ILE A 50 -9.84 -19.14 6.61
C ILE A 50 -10.93 -20.11 6.09
N ALA A 51 -11.60 -19.77 5.00
CA ALA A 51 -12.64 -20.62 4.38
C ALA A 51 -12.23 -22.09 4.16
N PRO A 52 -10.95 -22.44 3.90
CA PRO A 52 -10.54 -23.85 3.82
C PRO A 52 -10.77 -24.68 5.08
N LEU A 53 -10.96 -24.04 6.24
CA LEU A 53 -11.28 -24.73 7.49
C LEU A 53 -12.72 -25.30 7.52
N GLY A 54 -13.50 -25.04 6.49
CA GLY A 54 -14.83 -25.60 6.30
C GLY A 54 -15.97 -24.58 6.49
N PRO A 55 -17.21 -25.03 6.27
CA PRO A 55 -18.38 -24.16 6.44
C PRO A 55 -18.62 -23.81 7.90
N VAL A 56 -19.28 -22.69 8.15
CA VAL A 56 -19.70 -22.30 9.49
C VAL A 56 -20.90 -23.13 9.93
N GLY A 57 -20.71 -23.97 10.94
CA GLY A 57 -21.79 -24.71 11.57
C GLY A 57 -22.53 -23.88 12.62
N THR A 58 -23.83 -24.13 12.78
CA THR A 58 -24.65 -23.51 13.82
C THR A 58 -24.91 -24.49 14.94
N ILE A 59 -24.62 -24.11 16.17
CA ILE A 59 -24.80 -24.91 17.40
C ILE A 59 -25.56 -24.12 18.46
N SER A 60 -25.97 -24.78 19.54
CA SER A 60 -26.57 -24.08 20.68
C SER A 60 -25.56 -23.16 21.37
N GLN A 61 -26.05 -22.08 21.97
CA GLN A 61 -25.21 -21.15 22.76
C GLN A 61 -24.58 -21.86 23.95
N GLU A 62 -25.31 -22.75 24.60
CA GLU A 62 -24.84 -23.53 25.73
C GLU A 62 -23.62 -24.39 25.33
N TYR A 63 -23.70 -25.05 24.18
CA TYR A 63 -22.59 -25.85 23.68
C TYR A 63 -21.40 -24.99 23.28
N LEU A 64 -21.64 -23.84 22.61
CA LEU A 64 -20.57 -22.90 22.28
C LEU A 64 -19.87 -22.34 23.54
N ASN A 65 -20.60 -22.18 24.65
CA ASN A 65 -20.06 -21.72 25.92
C ASN A 65 -19.23 -22.80 26.65
N SER A 66 -19.30 -24.05 26.22
CA SER A 66 -18.45 -25.11 26.81
C SER A 66 -16.98 -25.03 26.35
N PHE A 67 -16.69 -24.27 25.29
CA PHE A 67 -15.32 -24.01 24.85
C PHE A 67 -14.70 -22.87 25.63
N VAL A 68 -13.40 -22.96 25.91
CA VAL A 68 -12.64 -21.88 26.55
C VAL A 68 -12.52 -20.72 25.60
N ASP A 69 -12.90 -19.53 26.02
CA ASP A 69 -12.71 -18.31 25.26
C ASP A 69 -11.23 -17.93 25.30
N SER A 70 -10.58 -17.90 24.13
CA SER A 70 -9.15 -17.67 23.97
C SER A 70 -8.86 -16.41 23.15
N GLY A 71 -9.85 -15.50 23.08
CA GLY A 71 -9.73 -14.20 22.46
C GLY A 71 -10.02 -14.21 20.94
N GLU A 72 -9.41 -13.27 20.25
CA GLU A 72 -9.66 -13.07 18.83
C GLU A 72 -8.67 -13.83 17.93
N LEU A 73 -9.19 -14.35 16.82
CA LEU A 73 -8.35 -14.89 15.77
C LEU A 73 -7.67 -13.75 15.00
N THR A 74 -6.38 -13.88 14.78
CA THR A 74 -5.62 -12.98 13.91
C THR A 74 -5.23 -13.67 12.61
N ARG A 75 -4.71 -12.92 11.64
CA ARG A 75 -4.20 -13.49 10.38
C ARG A 75 -2.88 -14.26 10.55
N VAL A 76 -2.27 -14.18 11.74
CA VAL A 76 -1.07 -14.95 12.07
C VAL A 76 -1.47 -16.21 12.80
N VAL A 77 -1.10 -17.33 12.23
CA VAL A 77 -1.27 -18.65 12.85
C VAL A 77 0.09 -19.34 12.94
N LYS A 78 0.19 -20.37 13.78
CA LYS A 78 1.41 -21.16 13.91
C LYS A 78 1.13 -22.65 13.87
N SER A 79 2.11 -23.41 13.43
CA SER A 79 2.10 -24.86 13.53
C SER A 79 2.42 -25.34 14.94
N VAL A 80 2.19 -26.61 15.20
CA VAL A 80 2.63 -27.28 16.42
C VAL A 80 4.16 -27.30 16.59
N THR A 81 4.90 -27.12 15.49
CA THR A 81 6.38 -27.01 15.49
C THR A 81 6.87 -25.58 15.65
N GLY A 82 5.96 -24.60 15.82
CA GLY A 82 6.33 -23.19 16.02
C GLY A 82 6.55 -22.37 14.73
N GLN A 83 6.32 -22.94 13.54
CA GLN A 83 6.41 -22.17 12.28
C GLN A 83 5.21 -21.23 12.17
N TYR A 84 5.47 -19.94 11.88
CA TYR A 84 4.44 -18.91 11.70
C TYR A 84 4.02 -18.77 10.25
N TYR A 85 2.74 -18.49 10.05
CA TYR A 85 2.12 -18.30 8.75
C TYR A 85 1.16 -17.12 8.77
N PHE A 86 1.08 -16.42 7.65
CA PHE A 86 0.01 -15.48 7.34
C PHE A 86 -1.07 -16.19 6.53
N VAL A 87 -2.34 -16.07 6.92
CA VAL A 87 -3.45 -16.68 6.19
C VAL A 87 -4.22 -15.64 5.40
N GLU A 88 -4.37 -15.86 4.09
CA GLU A 88 -5.11 -14.98 3.19
C GLU A 88 -5.56 -15.76 1.95
N GLY A 89 -6.82 -15.50 1.52
CA GLY A 89 -7.38 -16.08 0.30
C GLY A 89 -7.30 -17.62 0.25
N GLY A 90 -7.47 -18.29 1.37
CA GLY A 90 -7.40 -19.75 1.48
C GLY A 90 -5.99 -20.32 1.39
N LYS A 91 -4.96 -19.48 1.47
CA LYS A 91 -3.55 -19.89 1.44
C LYS A 91 -2.84 -19.52 2.74
N LYS A 92 -1.76 -20.25 3.03
CA LYS A 92 -0.82 -19.92 4.09
C LYS A 92 0.50 -19.48 3.48
N PHE A 93 1.02 -18.34 3.94
CA PHE A 93 2.30 -17.76 3.54
C PHE A 93 3.26 -17.87 4.71
N THR A 94 4.46 -18.41 4.50
CA THR A 94 5.41 -18.71 5.57
C THR A 94 6.18 -17.47 5.96
N PHE A 95 6.17 -17.11 7.25
CA PHE A 95 7.08 -16.14 7.82
C PHE A 95 8.41 -16.80 8.21
N SER A 96 9.52 -16.16 7.90
CA SER A 96 10.85 -16.64 8.29
C SER A 96 11.19 -16.35 9.76
N SER A 97 10.56 -15.34 10.37
CA SER A 97 10.82 -14.94 11.76
C SER A 97 9.68 -14.11 12.33
N CYS A 98 9.66 -13.93 13.66
CA CYS A 98 8.75 -12.99 14.32
C CYS A 98 9.09 -11.53 14.01
N ASP A 99 10.34 -11.19 13.73
CA ASP A 99 10.70 -9.84 13.29
C ASP A 99 10.02 -9.49 11.97
N LEU A 100 9.90 -10.47 11.06
CA LEU A 100 9.16 -10.28 9.83
C LEU A 100 7.64 -10.12 10.08
N VAL A 101 7.08 -10.86 11.05
CA VAL A 101 5.67 -10.69 11.47
C VAL A 101 5.44 -9.26 11.98
N ALA A 102 6.35 -8.73 12.80
CA ALA A 102 6.26 -7.37 13.34
C ALA A 102 6.29 -6.28 12.25
N GLN A 103 6.98 -6.51 11.13
CA GLN A 103 6.97 -5.57 10.00
C GLN A 103 5.55 -5.30 9.45
N PHE A 104 4.61 -6.22 9.65
CA PHE A 104 3.21 -6.10 9.22
C PHE A 104 2.27 -5.58 10.31
N ALA A 105 2.79 -5.01 11.40
CA ALA A 105 2.05 -4.63 12.61
C ALA A 105 1.28 -5.81 13.23
N LEU A 106 1.83 -7.02 13.12
CA LEU A 106 1.29 -8.26 13.67
C LEU A 106 2.14 -8.75 14.83
N ASP A 107 1.57 -9.60 15.68
CA ASP A 107 2.20 -10.07 16.91
C ASP A 107 2.23 -11.61 16.94
N CYS A 108 3.44 -12.18 16.99
CA CYS A 108 3.64 -13.61 17.16
C CYS A 108 3.00 -14.18 18.44
N ALA A 109 2.92 -13.39 19.52
CA ALA A 109 2.33 -13.84 20.77
C ALA A 109 0.82 -14.11 20.64
N LYS A 110 0.16 -13.43 19.70
CA LYS A 110 -1.26 -13.59 19.38
C LYS A 110 -1.54 -14.67 18.33
N ALA A 111 -0.49 -15.35 17.82
CA ALA A 111 -0.66 -16.38 16.81
C ALA A 111 -1.38 -17.60 17.36
N VAL A 112 -2.52 -17.96 16.76
CA VAL A 112 -3.27 -19.16 17.12
C VAL A 112 -2.53 -20.38 16.59
N GLN A 113 -2.30 -21.35 17.47
CA GLN A 113 -1.69 -22.62 17.08
C GLN A 113 -2.76 -23.52 16.46
N LEU A 114 -2.62 -23.81 15.17
CA LEU A 114 -3.49 -24.72 14.43
C LEU A 114 -2.99 -26.16 14.54
N THR A 115 -3.91 -27.11 14.45
CA THR A 115 -3.55 -28.51 14.30
C THR A 115 -2.92 -28.78 12.93
N ALA A 116 -2.22 -29.89 12.78
CA ALA A 116 -1.62 -30.27 11.50
C ALA A 116 -2.69 -30.42 10.37
N SER A 117 -3.86 -30.98 10.70
CA SER A 117 -4.97 -31.12 9.76
C SER A 117 -5.58 -29.78 9.35
N GLN A 118 -5.74 -28.85 10.29
CA GLN A 118 -6.20 -27.48 9.99
C GLN A 118 -5.21 -26.74 9.07
N LEU A 119 -3.91 -26.82 9.36
CA LEU A 119 -2.89 -26.23 8.49
C LEU A 119 -2.81 -26.88 7.12
N ALA A 120 -3.04 -28.18 7.02
CA ALA A 120 -3.06 -28.90 5.75
C ALA A 120 -4.22 -28.49 4.83
N ALA A 121 -5.31 -27.93 5.38
CA ALA A 121 -6.43 -27.43 4.59
C ALA A 121 -6.04 -26.20 3.73
N PHE A 122 -5.05 -25.41 4.16
CA PHE A 122 -4.61 -24.25 3.39
C PHE A 122 -3.63 -24.65 2.29
N ALA A 123 -3.86 -24.12 1.09
CA ALA A 123 -2.88 -24.22 0.01
C ALA A 123 -1.59 -23.44 0.39
N ASN A 124 -0.46 -23.86 -0.16
CA ASN A 124 0.80 -23.14 0.04
C ASN A 124 0.80 -21.84 -0.81
N GLY A 125 0.98 -20.71 -0.16
CA GLY A 125 1.08 -19.39 -0.78
C GLY A 125 2.52 -18.95 -1.06
N GLY A 126 3.51 -19.69 -0.56
CA GLY A 126 4.93 -19.33 -0.63
C GLY A 126 5.42 -18.58 0.60
N SER A 127 6.52 -17.85 0.44
CA SER A 127 7.13 -17.09 1.52
C SER A 127 6.56 -15.69 1.63
N MET A 128 6.37 -15.22 2.86
CA MET A 128 6.12 -13.81 3.16
C MET A 128 7.41 -13.02 3.03
N THR A 129 7.34 -11.87 2.39
CA THR A 129 8.39 -10.85 2.37
C THR A 129 7.77 -9.49 2.58
N THR A 130 8.58 -8.48 2.90
CA THR A 130 8.11 -7.09 3.03
C THR A 130 7.78 -6.42 1.71
N TYR A 131 8.13 -7.02 0.58
CA TYR A 131 7.80 -6.53 -0.76
C TYR A 131 6.58 -7.27 -1.30
N VAL A 132 5.48 -6.56 -1.43
CA VAL A 132 4.16 -7.13 -1.69
C VAL A 132 3.47 -6.47 -2.89
N PRO A 133 2.55 -7.17 -3.58
CA PRO A 133 1.75 -6.56 -4.64
C PRO A 133 0.89 -5.41 -4.10
N GLY A 134 0.69 -4.39 -4.94
CA GLY A 134 -0.26 -3.31 -4.74
C GLY A 134 -1.44 -3.40 -5.71
N ASP A 135 -2.21 -2.31 -5.78
CA ASP A 135 -3.32 -2.21 -6.73
C ASP A 135 -2.80 -2.06 -8.17
N GLY A 136 -3.40 -2.81 -9.09
CA GLY A 136 -2.98 -2.84 -10.49
C GLY A 136 -1.56 -3.41 -10.65
N SER A 137 -0.66 -2.63 -11.21
CA SER A 137 0.76 -2.98 -11.39
C SER A 137 1.67 -2.40 -10.30
N SER A 138 1.10 -1.74 -9.29
CA SER A 138 1.91 -1.17 -8.20
C SER A 138 2.43 -2.24 -7.25
N THR A 139 3.43 -1.86 -6.45
CA THR A 139 3.99 -2.70 -5.39
C THR A 139 4.25 -1.85 -4.15
N TYR A 140 4.24 -2.48 -3.00
CA TYR A 140 4.50 -1.82 -1.72
C TYR A 140 5.70 -2.46 -1.03
N LEU A 141 6.54 -1.63 -0.42
CA LEU A 141 7.47 -2.05 0.61
C LEU A 141 6.82 -1.76 1.97
N ILE A 142 6.66 -2.81 2.79
CA ILE A 142 6.12 -2.69 4.14
C ILE A 142 7.26 -2.67 5.13
N LYS A 143 7.22 -1.69 6.04
CA LYS A 143 8.18 -1.57 7.14
C LYS A 143 7.49 -0.99 8.35
N ASP A 144 7.64 -1.63 9.50
CA ASP A 144 7.10 -1.20 10.79
C ASP A 144 5.59 -0.89 10.74
N GLY A 145 4.82 -1.72 10.02
CA GLY A 145 3.38 -1.56 9.84
C GLY A 145 2.96 -0.47 8.86
N ILE A 146 3.89 0.15 8.16
CA ILE A 146 3.63 1.21 7.17
C ILE A 146 3.88 0.68 5.77
N LYS A 147 2.94 0.89 4.84
CA LYS A 147 3.13 0.56 3.43
C LYS A 147 3.60 1.77 2.65
N ARG A 148 4.68 1.61 1.91
CA ARG A 148 5.27 2.62 1.03
C ARG A 148 5.18 2.16 -0.42
N GLU A 149 4.54 2.93 -1.26
CA GLU A 149 4.44 2.61 -2.69
C GLU A 149 5.81 2.73 -3.35
N VAL A 150 6.16 1.76 -4.19
CA VAL A 150 7.42 1.76 -4.94
C VAL A 150 7.13 2.29 -6.35
N LEU A 151 7.72 3.43 -6.70
CA LEU A 151 7.49 4.05 -8.00
C LEU A 151 8.09 3.19 -9.13
N ASP A 152 9.39 2.91 -9.04
CA ASP A 152 10.12 2.11 -10.03
C ASP A 152 11.47 1.62 -9.46
N GLN A 153 12.16 0.78 -10.22
CA GLN A 153 13.45 0.23 -9.84
C GLN A 153 14.54 1.31 -9.69
N ALA A 154 14.51 2.36 -10.50
CA ALA A 154 15.47 3.47 -10.39
C ALA A 154 15.30 4.22 -9.07
N SER A 155 14.07 4.35 -8.58
CA SER A 155 13.75 4.93 -7.28
C SER A 155 14.27 4.09 -6.13
N VAL A 156 14.16 2.76 -6.23
CA VAL A 156 14.71 1.82 -5.24
C VAL A 156 16.24 1.95 -5.15
N GLN A 157 16.89 1.99 -6.31
CA GLN A 157 18.35 2.16 -6.38
C GLN A 157 18.80 3.52 -5.82
N ALA A 158 18.10 4.59 -6.18
CA ALA A 158 18.40 5.93 -5.67
C ALA A 158 18.20 6.04 -4.15
N ALA A 159 17.29 5.26 -3.58
CA ALA A 159 17.09 5.16 -2.12
C ALA A 159 18.13 4.25 -1.42
N GLY A 160 19.03 3.61 -2.15
CA GLY A 160 20.00 2.66 -1.61
C GLY A 160 19.36 1.39 -1.05
N LEU A 161 18.16 1.03 -1.55
CA LEU A 161 17.41 -0.13 -1.08
C LEU A 161 17.64 -1.35 -1.97
N ALA A 162 17.60 -2.53 -1.33
CA ALA A 162 17.45 -3.81 -2.01
C ALA A 162 16.08 -4.38 -1.65
N LEU A 163 15.24 -4.63 -2.66
CA LEU A 163 13.95 -5.26 -2.44
C LEU A 163 14.12 -6.77 -2.31
N PRO A 164 13.46 -7.42 -1.34
CA PRO A 164 13.36 -8.87 -1.31
C PRO A 164 12.53 -9.37 -2.50
N ALA A 165 12.41 -10.70 -2.65
CA ALA A 165 11.52 -11.26 -3.65
C ALA A 165 10.08 -10.81 -3.41
N LEU A 166 9.32 -10.54 -4.48
CA LEU A 166 7.93 -10.16 -4.38
C LEU A 166 7.11 -11.33 -3.80
N SER A 167 6.39 -11.07 -2.72
CA SER A 167 5.46 -12.03 -2.14
C SER A 167 4.20 -12.16 -3.02
N ASN A 168 3.59 -13.34 -3.08
CA ASN A 168 2.36 -13.59 -3.84
C ASN A 168 1.07 -13.37 -3.02
N VAL A 169 1.17 -12.69 -1.89
CA VAL A 169 0.02 -12.43 -1.02
C VAL A 169 -0.93 -11.42 -1.68
N PRO A 170 -2.27 -11.60 -1.62
CA PRO A 170 -3.21 -10.66 -2.22
C PRO A 170 -3.15 -9.26 -1.60
N VAL A 171 -3.23 -8.23 -2.42
CA VAL A 171 -3.15 -6.81 -2.02
C VAL A 171 -4.12 -6.41 -0.92
N LYS A 172 -5.33 -6.99 -0.91
CA LYS A 172 -6.36 -6.67 0.09
C LYS A 172 -5.93 -6.96 1.53
N ALA A 173 -4.96 -7.86 1.73
CA ALA A 173 -4.41 -8.19 3.04
C ALA A 173 -3.75 -6.98 3.75
N PHE A 174 -3.30 -5.99 2.99
CA PHE A 174 -2.57 -4.82 3.49
C PHE A 174 -3.35 -3.52 3.28
N LYS A 175 -4.62 -3.60 2.92
CA LYS A 175 -5.44 -2.42 2.63
C LYS A 175 -5.55 -1.48 3.83
N SER A 176 -5.64 -2.04 5.04
CA SER A 176 -5.77 -1.29 6.29
C SER A 176 -4.46 -0.69 6.81
N LEU A 177 -3.29 -1.09 6.30
CA LEU A 177 -2.03 -0.51 6.75
C LEU A 177 -1.94 0.97 6.36
N PRO A 178 -1.43 1.83 7.26
CA PRO A 178 -1.23 3.24 6.97
C PRO A 178 -0.24 3.44 5.82
N TRP A 179 -0.47 4.50 5.06
CA TRP A 179 0.42 4.92 4.00
C TRP A 179 1.63 5.68 4.55
N GLY A 180 2.79 5.37 4.03
CA GLY A 180 4.00 6.15 4.23
C GLY A 180 4.46 6.78 2.92
N GLU A 181 5.41 7.69 3.02
CA GLU A 181 5.98 8.37 1.88
C GLU A 181 6.51 7.36 0.85
N PRO A 182 6.10 7.46 -0.42
CA PRO A 182 6.49 6.52 -1.45
C PRO A 182 8.01 6.53 -1.69
N ILE A 183 8.52 5.42 -2.20
CA ILE A 183 9.90 5.30 -2.65
C ILE A 183 9.95 5.84 -4.07
N ALA A 184 10.33 7.11 -4.20
CA ALA A 184 10.38 7.83 -5.45
C ALA A 184 11.71 8.59 -5.60
N LYS A 185 12.31 8.49 -6.77
CA LYS A 185 13.57 9.15 -7.08
C LYS A 185 13.35 10.67 -7.19
N ASN A 186 14.29 11.44 -6.64
CA ASN A 186 14.30 12.89 -6.80
C ASN A 186 14.49 13.30 -8.27
N ASN A 187 14.03 14.48 -8.63
CA ASN A 187 14.05 15.02 -10.00
C ASN A 187 13.37 14.09 -11.02
N SER A 188 12.18 13.56 -10.66
CA SER A 188 11.38 12.70 -11.54
C SER A 188 10.09 13.38 -11.96
N LEU A 189 9.74 13.20 -13.24
CA LEU A 189 8.39 13.43 -13.75
C LEU A 189 7.58 12.16 -13.56
N ILE A 190 6.49 12.26 -12.80
CA ILE A 190 5.61 11.15 -12.48
C ILE A 190 4.19 11.39 -13.00
N THR A 191 3.39 10.31 -13.04
CA THR A 191 1.95 10.38 -13.25
C THR A 191 1.23 9.85 -12.01
N ASN A 192 0.26 10.62 -11.52
CA ASN A 192 -0.68 10.16 -10.52
C ASN A 192 -1.64 9.15 -11.18
N ARG A 193 -1.61 7.89 -10.72
CA ARG A 193 -2.41 6.81 -11.32
C ARG A 193 -3.91 7.03 -11.16
N THR A 194 -4.34 7.67 -10.07
CA THR A 194 -5.75 7.89 -9.76
C THR A 194 -6.34 9.02 -10.59
N THR A 195 -5.60 10.12 -10.77
CA THR A 195 -6.10 11.33 -11.42
C THR A 195 -5.60 11.52 -12.86
N GLY A 196 -4.52 10.84 -13.23
CA GLY A 196 -3.81 11.08 -14.50
C GLY A 196 -2.95 12.35 -14.50
N ALA A 197 -2.95 13.12 -13.42
CA ALA A 197 -2.17 14.35 -13.32
C ALA A 197 -0.67 14.06 -13.36
N LYS A 198 0.08 14.89 -14.08
CA LYS A 198 1.55 14.86 -14.07
C LYS A 198 2.09 15.73 -12.96
N ALA A 199 3.19 15.32 -12.38
CA ALA A 199 3.85 16.07 -11.31
C ALA A 199 5.36 15.85 -11.31
N LEU A 200 6.07 16.78 -10.67
CA LEU A 200 7.49 16.67 -10.39
C LEU A 200 7.72 16.28 -8.93
N ILE A 201 8.63 15.36 -8.70
CA ILE A 201 9.20 15.13 -7.37
C ILE A 201 10.57 15.79 -7.34
N VAL A 202 10.70 16.86 -6.57
CA VAL A 202 11.93 17.65 -6.47
C VAL A 202 12.22 17.95 -5.01
N SER A 203 13.41 17.62 -4.55
CA SER A 203 13.84 17.80 -3.16
C SER A 203 12.88 17.18 -2.14
N GLY A 204 12.33 15.99 -2.46
CA GLY A 204 11.35 15.28 -1.61
C GLY A 204 10.00 15.98 -1.50
N LYS A 205 9.65 16.85 -2.43
CA LYS A 205 8.38 17.58 -2.49
C LYS A 205 7.64 17.24 -3.77
N TYR A 206 6.31 17.30 -3.70
CA TYR A 206 5.41 17.03 -4.83
C TYR A 206 4.91 18.35 -5.41
N TYR A 207 5.13 18.56 -6.71
CA TYR A 207 4.67 19.72 -7.47
C TYR A 207 3.81 19.23 -8.62
N GLU A 208 2.50 19.34 -8.50
CA GLU A 208 1.60 19.04 -9.61
C GLU A 208 1.82 20.03 -10.76
N LEU A 209 1.84 19.55 -11.98
CA LEU A 209 1.83 20.38 -13.15
C LEU A 209 0.40 20.81 -13.44
N ASN A 210 0.15 22.12 -13.57
CA ASN A 210 -1.13 22.58 -14.10
C ASN A 210 -1.41 21.88 -15.44
N ALA A 211 -2.66 21.48 -15.70
CA ALA A 211 -3.02 20.66 -16.87
C ALA A 211 -2.55 21.29 -18.19
N ARG A 212 -2.71 22.60 -18.35
CA ARG A 212 -2.22 23.32 -19.53
C ARG A 212 -0.70 23.28 -19.62
N THR A 213 0.00 23.56 -18.50
CA THR A 213 1.46 23.49 -18.44
C THR A 213 1.98 22.11 -18.79
N ALA A 214 1.31 21.05 -18.31
CA ALA A 214 1.67 19.65 -18.62
C ALA A 214 1.43 19.27 -20.09
N THR A 215 0.50 19.95 -20.76
CA THR A 215 0.20 19.75 -22.19
C THR A 215 1.15 20.55 -23.09
N ASP A 216 1.41 21.80 -22.71
CA ASP A 216 2.14 22.73 -23.55
C ASP A 216 3.68 22.57 -23.45
N ILE A 217 4.16 21.91 -22.36
CA ILE A 217 5.59 21.77 -22.08
C ILE A 217 5.94 20.32 -21.79
N ASP A 218 6.89 19.79 -22.53
CA ASP A 218 7.44 18.46 -22.27
C ASP A 218 8.56 18.51 -21.20
N PHE A 219 8.18 18.33 -19.93
CA PHE A 219 9.11 18.29 -18.82
C PHE A 219 10.02 17.05 -18.83
N SER A 220 9.70 16.03 -19.64
CA SER A 220 10.51 14.80 -19.70
C SER A 220 11.92 15.04 -20.23
N GLN A 221 12.10 16.10 -21.02
CA GLN A 221 13.41 16.48 -21.54
C GLN A 221 14.41 16.95 -20.46
N TRP A 222 13.90 17.37 -19.30
CA TRP A 222 14.74 17.88 -18.20
C TRP A 222 14.68 17.00 -16.94
N PHE A 223 13.54 16.38 -16.71
CA PHE A 223 13.32 15.50 -15.54
C PHE A 223 13.27 14.04 -15.99
N GLY A 224 13.86 13.17 -15.24
CA GLY A 224 13.78 11.74 -15.49
C GLY A 224 12.33 11.25 -15.45
N VAL A 225 11.88 10.60 -16.50
CA VAL A 225 10.55 9.98 -16.56
C VAL A 225 10.55 8.70 -15.75
N SER A 226 9.58 8.55 -14.85
CA SER A 226 9.36 7.30 -14.13
C SER A 226 8.77 6.22 -15.05
N THR A 227 9.12 4.97 -14.81
CA THR A 227 8.49 3.82 -15.47
C THR A 227 7.22 3.35 -14.76
N GLY A 228 6.97 3.85 -13.53
CA GLY A 228 5.80 3.58 -12.72
C GLY A 228 4.92 4.81 -12.51
N THR A 229 3.85 4.60 -11.79
CA THR A 229 2.90 5.65 -11.37
C THR A 229 2.68 5.56 -9.87
N LEU A 230 2.24 6.64 -9.24
CA LEU A 230 1.85 6.65 -7.83
C LEU A 230 0.33 6.85 -7.68
N SER A 231 -0.24 6.26 -6.63
CA SER A 231 -1.64 6.52 -6.25
C SER A 231 -1.80 7.89 -5.58
N SER A 232 -3.03 8.41 -5.56
CA SER A 232 -3.33 9.65 -4.82
C SER A 232 -3.04 9.50 -3.33
N GLU A 233 -3.29 8.32 -2.77
CA GLU A 233 -3.01 8.00 -1.37
C GLU A 233 -1.50 8.04 -1.07
N GLY A 234 -0.68 7.43 -1.93
CA GLY A 234 0.78 7.50 -1.82
C GLY A 234 1.28 8.93 -1.95
N VAL A 235 0.79 9.67 -2.95
CA VAL A 235 1.15 11.08 -3.17
C VAL A 235 0.76 11.97 -1.98
N SER A 236 -0.40 11.72 -1.34
CA SER A 236 -0.89 12.52 -0.22
C SER A 236 0.04 12.51 1.01
N THR A 237 0.95 11.55 1.10
CA THR A 237 1.96 11.47 2.16
C THR A 237 3.19 12.34 1.90
N ILE A 238 3.38 12.77 0.65
CA ILE A 238 4.43 13.72 0.28
C ILE A 238 3.93 15.14 0.53
N ASN A 239 4.78 16.00 1.06
CA ASN A 239 4.42 17.40 1.20
C ASN A 239 4.18 18.01 -0.19
N SER A 240 2.91 18.29 -0.51
CA SER A 240 2.50 18.96 -1.74
C SER A 240 2.67 20.45 -1.63
N LEU A 241 3.27 21.05 -2.66
CA LEU A 241 3.49 22.48 -2.77
C LEU A 241 2.68 23.08 -3.93
N THR A 242 2.77 24.38 -4.07
CA THR A 242 2.07 25.12 -5.12
C THR A 242 2.32 24.50 -6.50
N PRO A 243 1.27 24.28 -7.32
CA PRO A 243 1.43 23.69 -8.64
C PRO A 243 2.32 24.53 -9.57
N VAL A 244 3.12 23.85 -10.39
CA VAL A 244 3.91 24.51 -11.45
C VAL A 244 2.97 24.98 -12.54
N ARG A 245 3.09 26.24 -12.91
CA ARG A 245 2.36 26.89 -14.02
C ARG A 245 3.34 27.36 -15.08
N THR A 246 2.83 27.65 -16.26
CA THR A 246 3.61 28.22 -17.38
C THR A 246 4.39 29.47 -16.95
N ILE A 247 3.81 30.29 -16.06
CA ILE A 247 4.52 31.39 -15.40
C ILE A 247 4.64 31.02 -13.93
N SER A 248 5.86 30.91 -13.45
CA SER A 248 6.18 30.59 -12.06
C SER A 248 7.35 31.42 -11.58
N ALA A 249 7.40 31.73 -10.29
CA ALA A 249 8.48 32.50 -9.67
C ALA A 249 9.36 31.60 -8.80
N ASN A 250 10.62 31.94 -8.68
CA ASN A 250 11.54 31.36 -7.71
C ASN A 250 11.30 31.92 -6.29
N SER A 251 12.04 31.43 -5.31
CA SER A 251 11.92 31.86 -3.92
C SER A 251 12.22 33.37 -3.71
N GLY A 252 13.06 33.95 -4.57
CA GLY A 252 13.38 35.38 -4.59
C GLY A 252 12.35 36.26 -5.32
N GLY A 253 11.24 35.69 -5.78
CA GLY A 253 10.19 36.43 -6.51
C GLY A 253 10.50 36.68 -7.99
N GLN A 254 11.64 36.21 -8.52
CA GLN A 254 11.92 36.32 -9.94
C GLN A 254 11.02 35.40 -10.72
N ALA A 255 10.16 35.98 -11.58
CA ALA A 255 9.27 35.20 -12.44
C ALA A 255 9.97 34.74 -13.73
N PHE A 256 9.56 33.56 -14.18
CA PHE A 256 10.01 32.94 -15.42
C PHE A 256 8.80 32.45 -16.22
N LEU A 257 8.83 32.66 -17.52
CA LEU A 257 7.98 31.95 -18.48
C LEU A 257 8.66 30.63 -18.83
N LEU A 258 7.99 29.53 -18.56
CA LEU A 258 8.43 28.19 -18.95
C LEU A 258 7.91 27.88 -20.35
N GLY A 259 8.76 27.33 -21.20
CA GLY A 259 8.44 26.98 -22.58
C GLY A 259 9.12 25.68 -23.00
N GLN A 260 8.88 25.25 -24.22
CA GLN A 260 9.41 23.98 -24.76
C GLN A 260 10.94 23.88 -24.78
N THR A 261 11.64 25.02 -24.87
CA THR A 261 13.10 25.04 -24.98
C THR A 261 13.80 25.45 -23.67
N GLY A 262 13.05 25.78 -22.63
CA GLY A 262 13.60 26.21 -21.36
C GLY A 262 12.81 27.34 -20.68
N LYS A 263 13.45 28.00 -19.72
CA LYS A 263 12.88 29.12 -18.99
C LYS A 263 13.38 30.46 -19.55
N ARG A 264 12.48 31.45 -19.58
CA ARG A 264 12.76 32.81 -19.99
C ARG A 264 12.44 33.77 -18.85
N LYS A 265 13.38 34.61 -18.46
CA LYS A 265 13.20 35.56 -17.38
C LYS A 265 12.14 36.61 -17.75
N VAL A 266 11.29 37.00 -16.79
CA VAL A 266 10.37 38.13 -16.90
C VAL A 266 11.04 39.34 -16.30
N ALA A 267 11.12 40.43 -17.07
CA ALA A 267 11.88 41.65 -16.71
C ALA A 267 11.25 42.44 -15.56
N ASN A 268 9.90 42.48 -15.54
CA ASN A 268 9.13 43.25 -14.55
C ASN A 268 7.96 42.39 -14.03
N PRO A 269 8.26 41.44 -13.11
CA PRO A 269 7.27 40.50 -12.59
C PRO A 269 6.11 41.19 -11.83
N GLU A 270 6.34 42.38 -11.30
CA GLU A 270 5.34 43.19 -10.62
C GLU A 270 4.20 43.66 -11.53
N ALA A 271 4.42 43.68 -12.84
CA ALA A 271 3.42 44.07 -13.82
C ALA A 271 2.53 42.84 -14.25
N ILE A 272 2.82 41.63 -13.74
CA ILE A 272 1.99 40.45 -13.99
C ILE A 272 0.77 40.53 -13.07
N SER A 273 -0.40 40.74 -13.63
CA SER A 273 -1.66 40.84 -12.88
C SER A 273 -2.16 39.51 -12.28
N LEU A 274 -1.53 38.39 -12.65
CA LEU A 274 -1.87 37.04 -12.17
C LEU A 274 -1.01 36.68 -10.96
N VAL A 275 -1.62 36.02 -9.98
CA VAL A 275 -0.89 35.43 -8.86
C VAL A 275 0.10 34.40 -9.42
N THR A 276 1.38 34.76 -9.40
CA THR A 276 2.46 33.90 -9.87
C THR A 276 2.86 32.94 -8.75
N PRO A 277 2.70 31.63 -8.93
CA PRO A 277 3.06 30.67 -7.90
C PRO A 277 4.58 30.68 -7.67
N GLN A 278 4.99 30.72 -6.41
CA GLN A 278 6.38 30.47 -6.04
C GLN A 278 6.62 28.96 -5.94
N ILE A 279 7.64 28.50 -6.64
CA ILE A 279 8.08 27.09 -6.65
C ILE A 279 9.56 27.02 -6.26
N ALA A 280 10.03 25.82 -5.91
CA ALA A 280 11.42 25.66 -5.47
C ALA A 280 12.44 26.05 -6.55
N ASP A 281 13.50 26.71 -6.14
CA ASP A 281 14.62 27.11 -7.02
C ASP A 281 15.22 25.91 -7.73
N SER A 282 15.27 24.75 -7.07
CA SER A 282 15.77 23.49 -7.62
C SER A 282 15.01 23.01 -8.87
N ILE A 283 13.76 23.45 -9.09
CA ILE A 283 13.05 23.19 -10.35
C ILE A 283 13.66 24.04 -11.47
N PHE A 284 13.92 25.30 -11.20
CA PHE A 284 14.53 26.21 -12.19
C PHE A 284 15.96 25.81 -12.51
N ASP A 285 16.72 25.25 -11.57
CA ASP A 285 18.10 24.81 -11.78
C ASP A 285 18.19 23.71 -12.86
N VAL A 286 17.19 22.86 -12.96
CA VAL A 286 17.12 21.79 -13.97
C VAL A 286 16.70 22.30 -15.35
N ILE A 287 15.84 23.35 -15.38
CA ILE A 287 15.31 23.90 -16.65
C ILE A 287 16.32 24.91 -17.23
N PRO A 288 16.84 24.72 -18.45
CA PRO A 288 17.82 25.62 -19.03
C PRO A 288 17.27 27.03 -19.29
N ASN A 289 18.14 28.04 -19.25
CA ASN A 289 17.77 29.35 -19.74
C ASN A 289 17.68 29.37 -21.26
N THR A 290 16.68 30.04 -21.80
CA THR A 290 16.65 30.32 -23.25
C THR A 290 17.60 31.49 -23.57
N ASN A 291 18.12 31.52 -24.81
CA ASN A 291 18.95 32.60 -25.31
C ASN A 291 18.14 33.85 -25.71
N GLN A 292 16.89 33.94 -25.30
CA GLN A 292 16.00 35.07 -25.66
C GLN A 292 16.08 36.15 -24.59
N GLU A 293 15.96 37.40 -25.09
CA GLU A 293 15.87 38.56 -24.18
C GLU A 293 14.72 38.42 -23.17
N PRO A 294 14.84 39.00 -21.97
CA PRO A 294 13.77 38.97 -20.99
C PRO A 294 12.44 39.50 -21.55
N LEU A 295 11.33 38.82 -21.14
CA LEU A 295 10.00 39.25 -21.54
C LEU A 295 9.55 40.47 -20.73
N THR A 296 8.91 41.47 -21.39
CA THR A 296 8.20 42.55 -20.72
C THR A 296 6.73 42.23 -20.52
N ALA A 297 6.12 42.65 -19.42
CA ALA A 297 4.77 42.31 -19.01
C ALA A 297 3.63 42.52 -20.04
N PRO A 298 3.66 43.56 -20.90
CA PRO A 298 2.59 43.77 -21.89
C PRO A 298 2.40 42.61 -22.88
N LEU A 299 3.43 41.82 -23.10
CA LEU A 299 3.39 40.63 -23.95
C LEU A 299 2.78 39.40 -23.26
N LEU A 300 2.73 39.41 -21.93
CA LEU A 300 2.22 38.29 -21.12
C LEU A 300 0.72 38.41 -20.82
N ALA A 301 0.15 39.61 -20.93
CA ALA A 301 -1.27 39.85 -20.67
C ALA A 301 -2.20 39.36 -21.81
N LYS A 302 -1.63 38.95 -22.97
CA LYS A 302 -2.37 38.51 -24.17
C LYS A 302 -2.25 37.00 -24.43
N SER A 303 -1.50 36.26 -23.65
CA SER A 303 -1.36 34.79 -23.77
C SER A 303 -2.06 34.10 -22.57
#